data_feae21a65b45839c6507882b96561eb4
#
_entry.id   feae21a65b45839c6507882b96561eb4
#
_cell.length_a   1.000
_cell.length_b   1.000
_cell.length_c   1.000
_cell.angle_alpha   90.00
_cell.angle_beta   90.00
_cell.angle_gamma   90.00
#
_symmetry.space_group_name_H-M   'P 1'
#
loop_
_entity.id
_entity.type
_entity.pdbx_description
1 polymer ?
#
loop_
_entity_poly.entity_id
_entity_poly.type
_entity_poly.pdbx_seq_one_letter_code
_entity_poly.pdbx_strand_id
1 'polypeptide(L)'
;MKPQWTGALALAASAVAAVALAHNGATGVVLERMNGMTAMRDTVAELAPMMQGTIPYDTFIVSEGASVIAGHAGETMLSLFPEGSLEGVTYAKPEIWSDWQDFAALAEELKTYADALAVAAPNGLEKALPPADDMPGMDHSAMTMTPAPEVKEGFTVAELMGYGERTQEVQVARGTSDPATLAFDLTTLAADDLFTRISATCSSCHSQYRAGRN
;
A
#
# COMPACT_ATOMS: atom_id res chain seq x y z
N MET A 1 -9.34 60.07 22.48
CA MET A 1 -9.84 58.82 21.97
C MET A 1 -8.72 58.12 21.22
N LYS A 2 -8.12 57.03 21.80
CA LYS A 2 -7.06 56.23 21.15
C LYS A 2 -7.70 54.92 20.72
N PRO A 3 -7.53 54.45 19.49
CA PRO A 3 -8.06 53.13 19.08
C PRO A 3 -7.11 52.03 19.61
N GLN A 4 -7.69 51.06 20.33
CA GLN A 4 -7.00 49.82 20.75
C GLN A 4 -7.02 48.83 19.57
N TRP A 5 -5.86 48.67 18.93
CA TRP A 5 -5.63 47.65 17.88
C TRP A 5 -4.51 46.69 18.34
N THR A 6 -4.74 45.89 19.37
CA THR A 6 -3.77 44.91 19.87
C THR A 6 -4.33 43.50 20.05
N GLY A 7 -5.39 43.14 19.34
CA GLY A 7 -6.03 41.81 19.50
C GLY A 7 -5.87 40.81 18.40
N ALA A 8 -5.31 41.15 17.24
CA ALA A 8 -5.42 40.28 16.03
C ALA A 8 -4.16 39.46 15.68
N LEU A 9 -3.04 39.64 16.36
CA LEU A 9 -1.78 38.97 16.03
C LEU A 9 -1.50 37.69 16.85
N ALA A 10 -2.24 37.42 17.92
CA ALA A 10 -1.99 36.27 18.82
C ALA A 10 -2.64 34.95 18.32
N LEU A 11 -3.63 35.00 17.43
CA LEU A 11 -4.34 33.80 16.96
C LEU A 11 -3.65 33.07 15.79
N ALA A 12 -2.81 33.74 15.01
CA ALA A 12 -2.13 33.14 13.85
C ALA A 12 -0.93 32.25 14.26
N ALA A 13 -0.28 32.54 15.41
CA ALA A 13 0.87 31.76 15.88
C ALA A 13 0.48 30.40 16.49
N SER A 14 -0.75 30.25 16.97
CA SER A 14 -1.21 29.02 17.61
C SER A 14 -1.55 27.90 16.64
N ALA A 15 -1.91 28.23 15.38
CA ALA A 15 -2.28 27.23 14.37
C ALA A 15 -1.07 26.45 13.83
N VAL A 16 0.09 27.09 13.72
CA VAL A 16 1.33 26.45 13.22
C VAL A 16 1.91 25.47 14.24
N ALA A 17 1.79 25.77 15.54
CA ALA A 17 2.28 24.88 16.61
C ALA A 17 1.44 23.59 16.75
N ALA A 18 0.14 23.63 16.43
CA ALA A 18 -0.73 22.45 16.53
C ALA A 18 -0.44 21.39 15.44
N VAL A 19 -0.01 21.81 14.26
CA VAL A 19 0.36 20.87 13.17
C VAL A 19 1.68 20.14 13.49
N ALA A 20 2.63 20.79 14.11
CA ALA A 20 3.91 20.18 14.50
C ALA A 20 3.75 19.08 15.57
N LEU A 21 2.75 19.19 16.45
CA LEU A 21 2.46 18.17 17.47
C LEU A 21 1.78 16.93 16.90
N ALA A 22 0.99 17.06 15.82
CA ALA A 22 0.30 15.93 15.18
C ALA A 22 1.26 14.97 14.47
N HIS A 23 2.44 15.46 14.03
CA HIS A 23 3.44 14.66 13.30
C HIS A 23 4.72 14.45 14.13
N ASN A 24 4.62 14.47 15.45
CA ASN A 24 5.73 14.17 16.36
C ASN A 24 6.99 15.01 16.11
N GLY A 25 6.84 16.22 15.55
CA GLY A 25 7.94 17.14 15.25
C GLY A 25 8.65 16.94 13.92
N ALA A 26 8.13 16.07 13.03
CA ALA A 26 8.66 15.91 11.69
C ALA A 26 8.46 17.19 10.84
N THR A 27 9.45 17.57 10.06
CA THR A 27 9.44 18.73 9.16
C THR A 27 10.10 18.40 7.83
N GLY A 28 9.94 19.26 6.81
CA GLY A 28 10.57 19.11 5.49
C GLY A 28 10.23 17.78 4.84
N VAL A 29 11.20 17.18 4.15
CA VAL A 29 11.01 15.92 3.40
C VAL A 29 10.57 14.74 4.28
N VAL A 30 10.91 14.77 5.58
CA VAL A 30 10.45 13.72 6.53
C VAL A 30 8.94 13.83 6.73
N LEU A 31 8.42 15.05 6.90
CA LEU A 31 6.97 15.27 7.01
C LEU A 31 6.25 14.90 5.71
N GLU A 32 6.80 15.26 4.55
CA GLU A 32 6.23 14.91 3.25
C GLU A 32 6.16 13.39 3.05
N ARG A 33 7.23 12.65 3.39
CA ARG A 33 7.22 11.17 3.41
C ARG A 33 6.11 10.62 4.30
N MET A 34 5.98 11.15 5.51
CA MET A 34 4.95 10.69 6.46
C MET A 34 3.54 10.96 5.93
N ASN A 35 3.33 12.11 5.30
CA ASN A 35 2.04 12.45 4.69
C ASN A 35 1.71 11.51 3.52
N GLY A 36 2.65 11.24 2.62
CA GLY A 36 2.46 10.31 1.51
C GLY A 36 2.17 8.89 2.00
N MET A 37 2.94 8.38 2.97
CA MET A 37 2.70 7.07 3.58
C MET A 37 1.35 7.01 4.30
N THR A 38 0.91 8.10 4.92
CA THR A 38 -0.42 8.19 5.55
C THR A 38 -1.52 8.14 4.51
N ALA A 39 -1.40 8.89 3.41
CA ALA A 39 -2.37 8.88 2.32
C ALA A 39 -2.51 7.48 1.72
N MET A 40 -1.40 6.82 1.39
CA MET A 40 -1.41 5.45 0.86
C MET A 40 -2.01 4.45 1.86
N ARG A 41 -1.66 4.55 3.16
CA ARG A 41 -2.24 3.70 4.21
C ARG A 41 -3.76 3.84 4.29
N ASP A 42 -4.25 5.07 4.31
CA ASP A 42 -5.69 5.34 4.45
C ASP A 42 -6.44 4.83 3.22
N THR A 43 -5.86 5.00 2.03
CA THR A 43 -6.39 4.43 0.78
C THR A 43 -6.42 2.90 0.82
N VAL A 44 -5.33 2.24 1.21
CA VAL A 44 -5.30 0.77 1.33
C VAL A 44 -6.34 0.28 2.34
N ALA A 45 -6.52 0.98 3.47
CA ALA A 45 -7.53 0.64 4.46
C ALA A 45 -8.97 0.79 3.93
N GLU A 46 -9.22 1.76 3.06
CA GLU A 46 -10.51 1.95 2.39
C GLU A 46 -10.78 0.87 1.34
N LEU A 47 -9.78 0.52 0.52
CA LEU A 47 -9.94 -0.45 -0.56
C LEU A 47 -9.98 -1.89 -0.07
N ALA A 48 -9.26 -2.25 0.99
CA ALA A 48 -9.12 -3.63 1.45
C ALA A 48 -10.46 -4.36 1.65
N PRO A 49 -11.49 -3.82 2.31
CA PRO A 49 -12.77 -4.52 2.46
C PRO A 49 -13.52 -4.72 1.14
N MET A 50 -13.32 -3.85 0.13
CA MET A 50 -13.87 -4.04 -1.21
C MET A 50 -13.17 -5.19 -1.92
N MET A 51 -11.84 -5.26 -1.85
CA MET A 51 -11.03 -6.32 -2.45
C MET A 51 -11.29 -7.70 -1.81
N GLN A 52 -11.67 -7.71 -0.55
CA GLN A 52 -12.06 -8.92 0.19
C GLN A 52 -13.54 -9.32 -0.03
N GLY A 53 -14.29 -8.55 -0.79
CA GLY A 53 -15.73 -8.77 -1.01
C GLY A 53 -16.59 -8.60 0.25
N THR A 54 -16.08 -7.99 1.32
CA THR A 54 -16.82 -7.78 2.59
C THR A 54 -17.76 -6.59 2.52
N ILE A 55 -17.52 -5.66 1.60
CA ILE A 55 -18.43 -4.58 1.22
C ILE A 55 -18.59 -4.55 -0.31
N PRO A 56 -19.64 -3.93 -0.85
CA PRO A 56 -19.84 -3.82 -2.29
C PRO A 56 -18.64 -3.17 -2.98
N TYR A 57 -18.23 -3.75 -4.10
CA TYR A 57 -17.17 -3.23 -4.95
C TYR A 57 -17.65 -1.96 -5.68
N ASP A 58 -16.85 -0.90 -5.64
CA ASP A 58 -17.09 0.35 -6.36
C ASP A 58 -15.89 0.69 -7.25
N THR A 59 -16.09 0.58 -8.56
CA THR A 59 -15.06 0.81 -9.57
C THR A 59 -14.45 2.22 -9.48
N PHE A 60 -15.26 3.23 -9.19
CA PHE A 60 -14.79 4.61 -9.12
C PHE A 60 -13.88 4.80 -7.90
N ILE A 61 -14.31 4.33 -6.73
CA ILE A 61 -13.49 4.40 -5.50
C ILE A 61 -12.18 3.64 -5.68
N VAL A 62 -12.20 2.47 -6.32
CA VAL A 62 -10.99 1.68 -6.59
C VAL A 62 -10.05 2.41 -7.54
N SER A 63 -10.55 2.98 -8.63
CA SER A 63 -9.74 3.72 -9.60
C SER A 63 -9.11 4.98 -9.00
N GLU A 64 -9.88 5.76 -8.23
CA GLU A 64 -9.38 6.95 -7.54
C GLU A 64 -8.35 6.59 -6.46
N GLY A 65 -8.62 5.58 -5.65
CA GLY A 65 -7.69 5.11 -4.63
C GLY A 65 -6.38 4.61 -5.24
N ALA A 66 -6.45 3.85 -6.33
CA ALA A 66 -5.26 3.42 -7.06
C ALA A 66 -4.44 4.61 -7.58
N SER A 67 -5.12 5.65 -8.09
CA SER A 67 -4.48 6.90 -8.54
C SER A 67 -3.79 7.64 -7.39
N VAL A 68 -4.37 7.64 -6.19
CA VAL A 68 -3.72 8.20 -4.99
C VAL A 68 -2.43 7.44 -4.66
N ILE A 69 -2.45 6.11 -4.68
CA ILE A 69 -1.25 5.29 -4.43
C ILE A 69 -0.18 5.58 -5.49
N ALA A 70 -0.55 5.58 -6.79
CA ALA A 70 0.36 5.88 -7.90
C ALA A 70 1.00 7.26 -7.77
N GLY A 71 0.23 8.27 -7.34
CA GLY A 71 0.69 9.64 -7.14
C GLY A 71 1.74 9.81 -6.04
N HIS A 72 1.79 8.87 -5.08
CA HIS A 72 2.78 8.85 -3.99
C HIS A 72 3.88 7.80 -4.17
N ALA A 73 3.86 7.01 -5.24
CA ALA A 73 4.84 5.97 -5.57
C ALA A 73 5.88 6.45 -6.60
N GLY A 74 6.80 5.56 -7.00
CA GLY A 74 7.79 5.83 -8.04
C GLY A 74 8.66 7.03 -7.71
N GLU A 75 8.95 7.84 -8.73
CA GLU A 75 9.82 9.03 -8.63
C GLU A 75 9.34 10.02 -7.56
N THR A 76 8.02 10.19 -7.37
CA THR A 76 7.47 11.02 -6.30
C THR A 76 7.97 10.57 -4.93
N MET A 77 7.98 9.27 -4.67
CA MET A 77 8.53 8.70 -3.44
C MET A 77 10.04 8.90 -3.37
N LEU A 78 10.76 8.55 -4.44
CA LEU A 78 12.22 8.59 -4.48
C LEU A 78 12.78 9.98 -4.22
N SER A 79 12.15 11.01 -4.76
CA SER A 79 12.54 12.42 -4.57
C SER A 79 12.50 12.87 -3.11
N LEU A 80 11.75 12.16 -2.25
CA LEU A 80 11.64 12.46 -0.83
C LEU A 80 12.73 11.79 0.02
N PHE A 81 13.68 11.05 -0.59
CA PHE A 81 14.79 10.38 0.12
C PHE A 81 16.17 10.90 -0.32
N PRO A 82 16.42 12.24 -0.28
CA PRO A 82 17.76 12.73 -0.52
C PRO A 82 18.72 12.14 0.54
N GLU A 83 19.96 11.89 0.13
CA GLU A 83 20.98 11.32 1.01
C GLU A 83 21.15 12.17 2.28
N GLY A 84 21.26 11.51 3.44
CA GLY A 84 21.40 12.18 4.71
C GLY A 84 20.07 12.66 5.34
N SER A 85 18.92 12.45 4.71
CA SER A 85 17.62 12.92 5.22
C SER A 85 16.97 12.03 6.30
N LEU A 86 17.79 11.46 7.21
CA LEU A 86 17.30 10.72 8.39
C LEU A 86 17.30 11.56 9.67
N GLU A 87 17.59 12.85 9.58
CA GLU A 87 17.57 13.70 10.74
C GLU A 87 16.13 13.90 11.25
N GLY A 88 15.95 13.79 12.56
CA GLY A 88 14.66 13.95 13.22
C GLY A 88 13.88 12.65 13.40
N VAL A 89 12.55 12.76 13.49
CA VAL A 89 11.66 11.62 13.78
C VAL A 89 11.31 10.89 12.48
N THR A 90 12.06 9.84 12.18
CA THR A 90 11.80 8.99 11.01
C THR A 90 11.95 7.52 11.36
N TYR A 91 11.21 6.65 10.67
CA TYR A 91 11.37 5.19 10.71
C TYR A 91 12.13 4.66 9.48
N ALA A 92 12.58 5.53 8.59
CA ALA A 92 13.39 5.12 7.45
C ALA A 92 14.78 4.67 7.93
N LYS A 93 15.29 3.59 7.32
CA LYS A 93 16.60 3.03 7.65
C LYS A 93 17.68 3.56 6.69
N PRO A 94 18.95 3.62 7.11
CA PRO A 94 20.05 4.03 6.25
C PRO A 94 20.31 3.07 5.07
N GLU A 95 19.84 1.83 5.15
CA GLU A 95 19.95 0.83 4.10
C GLU A 95 19.29 1.26 2.79
N ILE A 96 18.36 2.22 2.83
CA ILE A 96 17.75 2.83 1.64
C ILE A 96 18.83 3.31 0.65
N TRP A 97 19.90 3.94 1.15
CA TRP A 97 20.94 4.49 0.26
C TRP A 97 22.02 3.46 -0.11
N SER A 98 22.31 2.49 0.75
CA SER A 98 23.22 1.40 0.39
C SER A 98 22.62 0.46 -0.66
N ASP A 99 21.29 0.31 -0.63
CA ASP A 99 20.53 -0.57 -1.51
C ASP A 99 19.57 0.23 -2.42
N TRP A 100 20.03 1.42 -2.85
CA TRP A 100 19.19 2.38 -3.59
C TRP A 100 18.50 1.78 -4.81
N GLN A 101 19.17 0.91 -5.54
CA GLN A 101 18.59 0.29 -6.74
C GLN A 101 17.39 -0.61 -6.39
N ASP A 102 17.51 -1.39 -5.32
CA ASP A 102 16.42 -2.27 -4.86
C ASP A 102 15.26 -1.44 -4.27
N PHE A 103 15.57 -0.38 -3.52
CA PHE A 103 14.56 0.56 -3.01
C PHE A 103 13.81 1.26 -4.16
N ALA A 104 14.55 1.74 -5.17
CA ALA A 104 13.98 2.40 -6.34
C ALA A 104 13.11 1.42 -7.15
N ALA A 105 13.57 0.18 -7.34
CA ALA A 105 12.80 -0.84 -8.04
C ALA A 105 11.46 -1.12 -7.35
N LEU A 106 11.43 -1.21 -6.02
CA LEU A 106 10.18 -1.40 -5.26
C LEU A 106 9.24 -0.18 -5.36
N ALA A 107 9.79 1.04 -5.38
CA ALA A 107 8.98 2.25 -5.55
C ALA A 107 8.33 2.32 -6.94
N GLU A 108 9.08 1.98 -8.00
CA GLU A 108 8.57 1.93 -9.37
C GLU A 108 7.61 0.76 -9.59
N GLU A 109 7.87 -0.39 -8.97
CA GLU A 109 6.96 -1.54 -9.01
C GLU A 109 5.61 -1.19 -8.38
N LEU A 110 5.62 -0.53 -7.21
CA LEU A 110 4.40 -0.04 -6.55
C LEU A 110 3.61 0.88 -7.48
N LYS A 111 4.29 1.83 -8.13
CA LYS A 111 3.66 2.74 -9.09
C LYS A 111 3.04 1.96 -10.26
N THR A 112 3.77 1.01 -10.81
CA THR A 112 3.31 0.20 -11.95
C THR A 112 2.04 -0.58 -11.62
N TYR A 113 1.97 -1.22 -10.45
CA TYR A 113 0.77 -1.94 -10.03
C TYR A 113 -0.39 -1.01 -9.71
N ALA A 114 -0.13 0.16 -9.13
CA ALA A 114 -1.17 1.12 -8.83
C ALA A 114 -1.74 1.77 -10.11
N ASP A 115 -0.90 2.12 -11.07
CA ASP A 115 -1.35 2.61 -12.39
C ASP A 115 -2.19 1.54 -13.11
N ALA A 116 -1.74 0.27 -13.07
CA ALA A 116 -2.49 -0.84 -13.65
C ALA A 116 -3.84 -1.03 -12.96
N LEU A 117 -3.91 -0.93 -11.62
CA LEU A 117 -5.16 -1.05 -10.87
C LEU A 117 -6.14 0.06 -11.21
N ALA A 118 -5.67 1.29 -11.40
CA ALA A 118 -6.52 2.41 -11.79
C ALA A 118 -7.23 2.15 -13.14
N VAL A 119 -6.55 1.50 -14.09
CA VAL A 119 -7.10 1.11 -15.38
C VAL A 119 -7.94 -0.14 -15.30
N ALA A 120 -7.50 -1.14 -14.51
CA ALA A 120 -8.15 -2.44 -14.35
C ALA A 120 -9.36 -2.43 -13.39
N ALA A 121 -9.62 -1.33 -12.69
CA ALA A 121 -10.77 -1.24 -11.77
C ALA A 121 -12.11 -1.71 -12.38
N PRO A 122 -12.43 -1.47 -13.67
CA PRO A 122 -13.64 -2.00 -14.29
C PRO A 122 -13.70 -3.53 -14.40
N ASN A 123 -12.58 -4.25 -14.28
CA ASN A 123 -12.56 -5.72 -14.35
C ASN A 123 -13.23 -6.35 -13.12
N GLY A 124 -13.32 -5.60 -12.01
CA GLY A 124 -13.89 -6.10 -10.76
C GLY A 124 -12.97 -7.08 -10.04
N LEU A 125 -13.57 -7.88 -9.16
CA LEU A 125 -12.87 -8.93 -8.41
C LEU A 125 -12.79 -10.22 -9.24
N GLU A 126 -11.75 -11.01 -8.98
CA GLU A 126 -11.71 -12.36 -9.52
C GLU A 126 -12.96 -13.11 -9.07
N LYS A 127 -13.67 -13.67 -10.02
CA LYS A 127 -14.92 -14.35 -9.75
C LYS A 127 -14.60 -15.62 -8.96
N ALA A 128 -14.90 -15.62 -7.67
CA ALA A 128 -14.80 -16.83 -6.87
C ALA A 128 -15.50 -17.97 -7.64
N LEU A 129 -14.77 -19.05 -7.91
CA LEU A 129 -15.38 -20.24 -8.44
C LEU A 129 -16.56 -20.61 -7.52
N PRO A 130 -17.76 -20.88 -8.05
CA PRO A 130 -18.86 -21.31 -7.21
C PRO A 130 -18.40 -22.54 -6.42
N PRO A 131 -18.78 -22.65 -5.13
CA PRO A 131 -18.43 -23.81 -4.35
C PRO A 131 -18.79 -25.07 -5.11
N ALA A 132 -17.93 -26.07 -5.06
CA ALA A 132 -18.03 -27.30 -5.87
C ALA A 132 -19.40 -28.03 -5.76
N ASP A 133 -20.20 -27.66 -4.79
CA ASP A 133 -21.53 -28.21 -4.52
C ASP A 133 -22.64 -27.67 -5.47
N ASP A 134 -22.38 -26.62 -6.22
CA ASP A 134 -23.36 -26.00 -7.16
C ASP A 134 -23.16 -26.43 -8.62
N MET A 135 -22.34 -27.45 -8.89
CA MET A 135 -22.16 -28.01 -10.24
C MET A 135 -23.23 -29.07 -10.53
N PRO A 136 -24.24 -28.78 -11.35
CA PRO A 136 -25.27 -29.77 -11.68
C PRO A 136 -24.66 -30.95 -12.48
N GLY A 137 -24.55 -32.10 -11.84
CA GLY A 137 -24.22 -33.35 -12.52
C GLY A 137 -22.95 -34.09 -12.09
N MET A 138 -22.25 -33.67 -11.01
CA MET A 138 -21.16 -34.45 -10.41
C MET A 138 -21.63 -35.18 -9.14
N ASP A 139 -21.63 -36.50 -9.20
CA ASP A 139 -21.91 -37.37 -8.04
C ASP A 139 -20.68 -37.40 -7.13
N HIS A 140 -20.73 -36.68 -6.02
CA HIS A 140 -19.62 -36.52 -5.05
C HIS A 140 -19.54 -37.67 -4.03
N SER A 141 -20.29 -38.75 -4.19
CA SER A 141 -20.35 -39.85 -3.20
C SER A 141 -19.08 -40.70 -3.12
N ALA A 142 -18.06 -40.45 -3.94
CA ALA A 142 -16.85 -41.28 -4.02
C ALA A 142 -15.53 -40.55 -3.62
N MET A 143 -15.54 -39.29 -3.24
CA MET A 143 -14.31 -38.57 -2.85
C MET A 143 -14.29 -38.27 -1.35
N THR A 144 -13.52 -39.08 -0.61
CA THR A 144 -13.13 -38.75 0.76
C THR A 144 -12.11 -37.60 0.69
N MET A 145 -12.57 -36.37 0.81
CA MET A 145 -11.68 -35.24 0.86
C MET A 145 -11.05 -35.11 2.24
N THR A 146 -9.73 -35.24 2.29
CA THR A 146 -8.93 -34.69 3.39
C THR A 146 -9.18 -33.18 3.40
N PRO A 147 -9.55 -32.55 4.53
CA PRO A 147 -9.76 -31.10 4.55
C PRO A 147 -8.47 -30.41 4.12
N ALA A 148 -8.58 -29.59 3.07
CA ALA A 148 -7.50 -28.71 2.66
C ALA A 148 -7.17 -27.76 3.82
N PRO A 149 -5.88 -27.41 4.05
CA PRO A 149 -5.56 -26.42 5.04
C PRO A 149 -6.25 -25.11 4.67
N GLU A 150 -6.95 -24.53 5.64
CA GLU A 150 -7.56 -23.21 5.52
C GLU A 150 -6.47 -22.20 5.16
N VAL A 151 -6.38 -21.82 3.88
CA VAL A 151 -5.53 -20.74 3.44
C VAL A 151 -6.24 -19.46 3.88
N LYS A 152 -5.73 -18.79 4.90
CA LYS A 152 -6.11 -17.42 5.20
C LYS A 152 -5.59 -16.55 4.08
N GLU A 153 -6.38 -16.41 3.03
CA GLU A 153 -6.12 -15.46 1.96
C GLU A 153 -6.55 -14.08 2.46
N GLY A 154 -5.60 -13.25 2.79
CA GLY A 154 -5.83 -11.85 3.11
C GLY A 154 -4.78 -11.33 4.08
N PHE A 155 -4.06 -10.30 3.65
CA PHE A 155 -3.21 -9.53 4.56
C PHE A 155 -4.08 -8.60 5.39
N THR A 156 -3.87 -8.58 6.71
CA THR A 156 -4.47 -7.54 7.55
C THR A 156 -3.80 -6.20 7.28
N VAL A 157 -4.51 -5.09 7.54
CA VAL A 157 -3.91 -3.75 7.44
C VAL A 157 -2.66 -3.63 8.33
N ALA A 158 -2.62 -4.34 9.45
CA ALA A 158 -1.47 -4.39 10.34
C ALA A 158 -0.27 -5.08 9.68
N GLU A 159 -0.47 -6.19 8.97
CA GLU A 159 0.58 -6.89 8.21
C GLU A 159 1.09 -6.05 7.04
N LEU A 160 0.20 -5.37 6.31
CA LEU A 160 0.55 -4.44 5.25
C LEU A 160 1.38 -3.26 5.74
N MET A 161 1.15 -2.82 6.96
CA MET A 161 1.90 -1.74 7.61
C MET A 161 3.17 -2.21 8.31
N GLY A 162 3.49 -3.51 8.26
CA GLY A 162 4.67 -4.09 8.91
C GLY A 162 4.57 -4.17 10.43
N TYR A 163 3.36 -4.24 10.99
CA TYR A 163 3.11 -4.38 12.43
C TYR A 163 2.76 -5.81 12.87
N GLY A 164 2.60 -6.75 11.93
CA GLY A 164 2.26 -8.15 12.22
C GLY A 164 3.49 -9.06 12.25
N GLU A 165 3.49 -10.05 13.15
CA GLU A 165 4.48 -11.13 13.08
C GLU A 165 4.17 -12.01 11.87
N ARG A 166 5.15 -12.13 10.98
CA ARG A 166 5.05 -12.93 9.77
C ARG A 166 5.14 -14.42 10.12
N THR A 167 4.02 -15.13 10.10
CA THR A 167 3.99 -16.57 10.37
C THR A 167 4.20 -17.45 9.13
N GLN A 168 4.30 -16.87 7.93
CA GLN A 168 4.70 -17.61 6.73
C GLN A 168 5.56 -16.74 5.81
N GLU A 169 6.75 -17.22 5.47
CA GLU A 169 7.52 -16.75 4.35
C GLU A 169 6.78 -17.07 3.05
N VAL A 170 6.04 -16.09 2.52
CA VAL A 170 5.69 -16.12 1.11
C VAL A 170 7.00 -15.85 0.38
N GLN A 171 7.69 -16.91 -0.03
CA GLN A 171 8.73 -16.81 -1.03
C GLN A 171 8.05 -16.38 -2.33
N VAL A 172 7.89 -15.08 -2.51
CA VAL A 172 7.74 -14.53 -3.84
C VAL A 172 9.03 -14.88 -4.56
N ALA A 173 8.96 -15.89 -5.43
CA ALA A 173 10.08 -16.22 -6.31
C ALA A 173 10.47 -14.91 -7.01
N ARG A 174 11.64 -14.36 -6.65
CA ARG A 174 12.32 -13.35 -7.45
C ARG A 174 12.68 -14.02 -8.77
N GLY A 175 11.69 -14.12 -9.66
CA GLY A 175 11.94 -14.37 -11.05
C GLY A 175 12.74 -13.19 -11.56
N THR A 176 13.97 -13.45 -12.01
CA THR A 176 14.69 -12.54 -12.90
C THR A 176 13.74 -12.21 -14.04
N SER A 177 13.13 -11.01 -13.97
CA SER A 177 12.18 -10.55 -14.98
C SER A 177 12.99 -10.30 -16.25
N ASP A 178 13.00 -11.30 -17.12
CA ASP A 178 13.42 -11.14 -18.49
C ASP A 178 12.47 -10.11 -19.12
N PRO A 179 12.95 -8.99 -19.67
CA PRO A 179 12.10 -7.98 -20.29
C PRO A 179 11.19 -8.52 -21.39
N ALA A 180 11.49 -9.72 -21.93
CA ALA A 180 10.62 -10.42 -22.89
C ALA A 180 9.39 -11.07 -22.21
N THR A 181 9.37 -11.27 -20.88
CA THR A 181 8.23 -11.85 -20.15
C THR A 181 7.23 -10.77 -19.69
N LEU A 182 7.54 -9.48 -19.87
CA LEU A 182 6.69 -8.34 -19.56
C LEU A 182 5.59 -8.07 -20.63
N ALA A 183 5.34 -8.98 -21.54
CA ALA A 183 4.20 -8.91 -22.44
C ALA A 183 2.86 -9.27 -21.76
N PHE A 184 2.86 -9.52 -20.44
CA PHE A 184 1.64 -9.71 -19.69
C PHE A 184 1.02 -8.35 -19.38
N ASP A 185 -0.12 -8.07 -19.98
CA ASP A 185 -0.84 -6.81 -19.75
C ASP A 185 -1.51 -6.82 -18.36
N LEU A 186 -0.88 -6.17 -17.41
CA LEU A 186 -1.37 -6.05 -16.04
C LEU A 186 -2.80 -5.48 -15.98
N THR A 187 -3.21 -4.69 -16.97
CA THR A 187 -4.55 -4.09 -17.00
C THR A 187 -5.65 -5.10 -17.28
N THR A 188 -5.30 -6.34 -17.66
CA THR A 188 -6.26 -7.45 -17.86
C THR A 188 -6.53 -8.23 -16.57
N LEU A 189 -5.74 -8.01 -15.51
CA LEU A 189 -5.94 -8.67 -14.22
C LEU A 189 -7.20 -8.19 -13.51
N ALA A 190 -7.69 -9.01 -12.59
CA ALA A 190 -8.70 -8.60 -11.63
C ALA A 190 -8.13 -7.57 -10.64
N ALA A 191 -9.00 -6.73 -10.09
CA ALA A 191 -8.58 -5.65 -9.19
C ALA A 191 -7.96 -6.17 -7.87
N ASP A 192 -8.47 -7.26 -7.32
CA ASP A 192 -7.96 -7.91 -6.11
C ASP A 192 -6.59 -8.54 -6.32
N ASP A 193 -6.29 -9.08 -7.51
CA ASP A 193 -4.95 -9.55 -7.85
C ASP A 193 -3.92 -8.42 -7.85
N LEU A 194 -4.25 -7.29 -8.47
CA LEU A 194 -3.38 -6.11 -8.49
C LEU A 194 -3.22 -5.51 -7.10
N PHE A 195 -4.28 -5.44 -6.33
CA PHE A 195 -4.23 -4.97 -4.94
C PHE A 195 -3.36 -5.88 -4.07
N THR A 196 -3.41 -7.19 -4.29
CA THR A 196 -2.52 -8.14 -3.61
C THR A 196 -1.05 -7.87 -3.94
N ARG A 197 -0.71 -7.58 -5.20
CA ARG A 197 0.65 -7.20 -5.62
C ARG A 197 1.10 -5.89 -4.97
N ILE A 198 0.26 -4.86 -4.97
CA ILE A 198 0.50 -3.59 -4.26
C ILE A 198 0.83 -3.87 -2.79
N SER A 199 0.02 -4.68 -2.13
CA SER A 199 0.17 -5.05 -0.73
C SER A 199 1.49 -5.79 -0.46
N ALA A 200 1.85 -6.73 -1.32
CA ALA A 200 3.11 -7.47 -1.24
C ALA A 200 4.33 -6.55 -1.40
N THR A 201 4.29 -5.60 -2.36
CA THR A 201 5.35 -4.62 -2.57
C THR A 201 5.51 -3.69 -1.37
N CYS A 202 4.39 -3.20 -0.78
CA CYS A 202 4.42 -2.41 0.46
C CYS A 202 5.07 -3.18 1.61
N SER A 203 4.70 -4.45 1.80
CA SER A 203 5.26 -5.32 2.83
C SER A 203 6.76 -5.58 2.62
N SER A 204 7.17 -5.84 1.39
CA SER A 204 8.58 -6.07 1.02
C SER A 204 9.44 -4.84 1.32
N CYS A 205 8.99 -3.66 0.90
CA CYS A 205 9.68 -2.41 1.15
C CYS A 205 9.79 -2.12 2.67
N HIS A 206 8.70 -2.22 3.40
CA HIS A 206 8.68 -1.94 4.84
C HIS A 206 9.53 -2.92 5.64
N SER A 207 9.60 -4.19 5.29
CA SER A 207 10.44 -5.16 5.98
C SER A 207 11.93 -4.87 5.83
N GLN A 208 12.35 -4.30 4.72
CA GLN A 208 13.75 -3.99 4.42
C GLN A 208 14.14 -2.61 4.93
N TYR A 209 13.35 -1.59 4.64
CA TYR A 209 13.73 -0.18 4.75
C TYR A 209 13.04 0.61 5.86
N ARG A 210 12.14 -0.01 6.62
CA ARG A 210 11.45 0.62 7.73
C ARG A 210 11.84 -0.02 9.07
N ALA A 211 12.26 0.81 10.04
CA ALA A 211 12.47 0.36 11.40
C ALA A 211 11.12 0.05 12.09
N GLY A 212 11.10 -1.00 12.92
CA GLY A 212 9.97 -1.29 13.77
C GLY A 212 9.67 -0.16 14.77
N ARG A 213 8.47 -0.11 15.30
CA ARG A 213 8.18 0.70 16.50
C ARG A 213 8.81 -0.01 17.69
N ASN A 214 9.76 0.64 18.37
CA ASN A 214 10.23 0.23 19.68
C ASN A 214 9.19 0.60 20.75
#